data_d3ea7b6209532f969fb4eff99c4c9a3b
#
_entry.id   d3ea7b6209532f969fb4eff99c4c9a3b
#
_cell.length_a   1.000
_cell.length_b   1.000
_cell.length_c   1.000
_cell.angle_alpha   90.00
_cell.angle_beta   90.00
_cell.angle_gamma   90.00
#
_symmetry.space_group_name_H-M   'P 1'
#
loop_
_entity.id
_entity.type
_entity.pdbx_description
1 polymer ?
#
loop_
_entity_poly.entity_id
_entity_poly.type
_entity_poly.pdbx_seq_one_letter_code
_entity_poly.pdbx_strand_id
1 'polypeptide(L)'
;MAPQARAIGPTVVAKSLRDALEADTIILAVPFGEHREVAKALPSWKGKTVIDAMNALVPVEELDGLPSSAFVANSFTSAKFVKGFNHLVAATLAADPVVEGGHRVVFLSSDDEDAIAPVAALAKQLGFAPVKLGKLNEGGALVHARGRTWGQLIFQDLFKKEQ
;
A
#
# COMPACT_ATOMS: atom_id res chain seq x y z
N MET A 1 21.95 -4.82 0.31
CA MET A 1 20.72 -4.87 1.12
C MET A 1 20.95 -5.07 2.61
N ALA A 2 21.79 -6.00 3.08
CA ALA A 2 22.03 -6.20 4.52
C ALA A 2 22.57 -4.96 5.29
N PRO A 3 23.52 -4.15 4.75
CA PRO A 3 23.96 -2.93 5.42
C PRO A 3 22.84 -1.87 5.55
N GLN A 4 22.00 -1.75 4.54
CA GLN A 4 20.87 -0.80 4.53
C GLN A 4 19.80 -1.20 5.57
N ALA A 5 19.45 -2.48 5.65
CA ALA A 5 18.53 -2.98 6.66
C ALA A 5 19.02 -2.68 8.09
N ARG A 6 20.30 -2.92 8.37
CA ARG A 6 20.91 -2.60 9.67
C ARG A 6 20.91 -1.11 10.00
N ALA A 7 21.03 -0.23 9.02
CA ALA A 7 20.97 1.22 9.20
C ALA A 7 19.58 1.71 9.57
N ILE A 8 18.52 0.98 9.17
CA ILE A 8 17.13 1.31 9.52
C ILE A 8 16.84 0.93 10.98
N GLY A 9 17.31 -0.24 11.43
CA GLY A 9 17.10 -0.66 12.81
C GLY A 9 17.42 -2.13 13.05
N PRO A 10 17.58 -2.54 14.32
CA PRO A 10 17.99 -3.89 14.68
C PRO A 10 16.96 -4.99 14.34
N THR A 11 15.68 -4.59 14.19
CA THR A 11 14.58 -5.49 13.86
C THR A 11 14.38 -5.67 12.35
N VAL A 12 15.09 -4.86 11.53
CA VAL A 12 14.98 -4.93 10.07
C VAL A 12 16.00 -5.93 9.53
N VAL A 13 15.51 -7.01 8.95
CA VAL A 13 16.32 -8.11 8.43
C VAL A 13 16.11 -8.24 6.93
N ALA A 14 17.23 -8.21 6.17
CA ALA A 14 17.20 -8.52 4.74
C ALA A 14 17.01 -10.04 4.55
N LYS A 15 15.97 -10.43 3.82
CA LYS A 15 15.62 -11.82 3.50
C LYS A 15 15.55 -12.05 2.00
N SER A 16 15.56 -13.31 1.59
CA SER A 16 15.15 -13.67 0.22
C SER A 16 13.66 -13.36 0.02
N LEU A 17 13.21 -13.25 -1.23
CA LEU A 17 11.77 -13.08 -1.52
C LEU A 17 10.97 -14.22 -0.86
N ARG A 18 11.41 -15.46 -1.04
CA ARG A 18 10.73 -16.62 -0.47
C ARG A 18 10.56 -16.54 1.04
N ASP A 19 11.64 -16.19 1.77
CA ASP A 19 11.59 -16.09 3.22
C ASP A 19 10.78 -14.88 3.70
N ALA A 20 10.80 -13.77 2.94
CA ALA A 20 9.99 -12.61 3.24
C ALA A 20 8.49 -12.90 3.09
N LEU A 21 8.12 -13.77 2.14
CA LEU A 21 6.73 -14.16 1.89
C LEU A 21 6.16 -15.16 2.93
N GLU A 22 6.96 -15.61 3.90
CA GLU A 22 6.46 -16.37 5.06
C GLU A 22 5.60 -15.49 5.98
N ALA A 23 5.79 -14.17 5.97
CA ALA A 23 5.02 -13.23 6.78
C ALA A 23 3.52 -13.28 6.44
N ASP A 24 2.66 -13.02 7.43
CA ASP A 24 1.20 -12.94 7.23
C ASP A 24 0.78 -11.64 6.55
N THR A 25 1.53 -10.55 6.81
CA THR A 25 1.31 -9.24 6.18
C THR A 25 2.52 -8.87 5.33
N ILE A 26 2.26 -8.56 4.07
CA ILE A 26 3.27 -8.22 3.07
C ILE A 26 2.99 -6.83 2.52
N ILE A 27 3.97 -5.93 2.61
CA ILE A 27 3.92 -4.63 1.94
C ILE A 27 4.58 -4.79 0.57
N LEU A 28 3.77 -4.66 -0.48
CA LEU A 28 4.22 -4.75 -1.86
C LEU A 28 4.69 -3.37 -2.32
N ALA A 29 5.99 -3.13 -2.23
CA ALA A 29 6.66 -1.86 -2.55
C ALA A 29 7.78 -2.09 -3.57
N VAL A 30 7.48 -2.81 -4.63
CA VAL A 30 8.38 -3.10 -5.76
C VAL A 30 8.03 -2.21 -6.97
N PRO A 31 8.90 -2.11 -8.00
CA PRO A 31 8.50 -1.51 -9.27
C PRO A 31 7.22 -2.15 -9.80
N PHE A 32 6.30 -1.34 -10.32
CA PHE A 32 4.95 -1.81 -10.68
C PHE A 32 4.94 -3.06 -11.57
N GLY A 33 5.85 -3.15 -12.55
CA GLY A 33 5.96 -4.31 -13.45
C GLY A 33 6.31 -5.64 -12.76
N GLU A 34 6.94 -5.57 -11.58
CA GLU A 34 7.44 -6.75 -10.87
C GLU A 34 6.37 -7.47 -10.02
N HIS A 35 5.18 -6.88 -9.85
CA HIS A 35 4.14 -7.48 -9.00
C HIS A 35 3.75 -8.89 -9.43
N ARG A 36 3.78 -9.19 -10.73
CA ARG A 36 3.42 -10.52 -11.26
C ARG A 36 4.43 -11.59 -10.87
N GLU A 37 5.72 -11.26 -10.84
CA GLU A 37 6.76 -12.19 -10.39
C GLU A 37 6.65 -12.45 -8.89
N VAL A 38 6.32 -11.43 -8.09
CA VAL A 38 6.02 -11.62 -6.66
C VAL A 38 4.79 -12.51 -6.48
N ALA A 39 3.73 -12.27 -7.25
CA ALA A 39 2.51 -13.08 -7.16
C ALA A 39 2.74 -14.56 -7.46
N LYS A 40 3.60 -14.89 -8.44
CA LYS A 40 3.97 -16.27 -8.81
C LYS A 40 4.84 -16.95 -7.77
N ALA A 41 5.46 -16.22 -6.84
CA ALA A 41 6.39 -16.79 -5.87
C ALA A 41 5.69 -17.69 -4.81
N LEU A 42 4.36 -17.59 -4.69
CA LEU A 42 3.55 -18.48 -3.85
C LEU A 42 2.48 -19.19 -4.67
N PRO A 43 2.21 -20.46 -4.39
CA PRO A 43 1.14 -21.22 -5.04
C PRO A 43 -0.26 -20.76 -4.59
N SER A 44 -0.37 -20.10 -3.45
CA SER A 44 -1.61 -19.57 -2.89
C SER A 44 -1.32 -18.40 -1.95
N TRP A 45 -2.17 -17.39 -2.01
CA TRP A 45 -2.14 -16.20 -1.14
C TRP A 45 -3.19 -16.24 -0.03
N LYS A 46 -3.87 -17.39 0.12
CA LYS A 46 -4.91 -17.57 1.15
C LYS A 46 -4.32 -17.36 2.55
N GLY A 47 -5.02 -16.54 3.35
CA GLY A 47 -4.61 -16.22 4.72
C GLY A 47 -3.61 -15.07 4.83
N LYS A 48 -3.09 -14.55 3.71
CA LYS A 48 -2.15 -13.41 3.72
C LYS A 48 -2.86 -12.09 3.45
N THR A 49 -2.35 -11.04 4.08
CA THR A 49 -2.72 -9.65 3.79
C THR A 49 -1.64 -9.03 2.92
N VAL A 50 -2.02 -8.49 1.77
CA VAL A 50 -1.12 -7.77 0.85
C VAL A 50 -1.49 -6.30 0.86
N ILE A 51 -0.55 -5.45 1.26
CA ILE A 51 -0.69 -3.99 1.23
C ILE A 51 0.03 -3.50 -0.02
N ASP A 52 -0.72 -3.01 -1.01
CA ASP A 52 -0.18 -2.45 -2.24
C ASP A 52 0.22 -0.98 -2.03
N ALA A 53 1.51 -0.75 -1.87
CA ALA A 53 2.11 0.58 -1.76
C ALA A 53 2.75 1.06 -3.09
N MET A 54 2.54 0.34 -4.19
CA MET A 54 3.10 0.71 -5.49
C MET A 54 2.31 1.85 -6.16
N ASN A 55 2.97 2.51 -7.10
CA ASN A 55 2.36 3.46 -8.02
C ASN A 55 2.54 3.00 -9.47
N ALA A 56 1.43 2.78 -10.17
CA ALA A 56 1.45 2.65 -11.63
C ALA A 56 1.47 4.04 -12.24
N LEU A 57 2.51 4.33 -13.03
CA LEU A 57 2.61 5.59 -13.78
C LEU A 57 2.10 5.42 -15.23
N VAL A 58 1.12 4.54 -15.40
CA VAL A 58 0.43 4.25 -16.67
C VAL A 58 -1.06 4.57 -16.54
N PRO A 59 -1.72 4.98 -17.61
CA PRO A 59 -3.16 5.26 -17.59
C PRO A 59 -3.97 3.96 -17.43
N VAL A 60 -5.22 4.09 -17.00
CA VAL A 60 -6.11 2.94 -16.74
C VAL A 60 -6.41 2.11 -18.01
N GLU A 61 -6.34 2.73 -19.18
CA GLU A 61 -6.52 2.07 -20.47
C GLU A 61 -5.47 0.97 -20.74
N GLU A 62 -4.27 1.12 -20.18
CA GLU A 62 -3.20 0.11 -20.23
C GLU A 62 -3.35 -0.97 -19.12
N LEU A 63 -4.34 -0.83 -18.26
CA LEU A 63 -4.65 -1.71 -17.13
C LEU A 63 -6.06 -2.31 -17.23
N ASP A 64 -6.48 -2.66 -18.43
CA ASP A 64 -7.82 -3.22 -18.69
C ASP A 64 -8.97 -2.29 -18.22
N GLY A 65 -8.73 -0.98 -18.20
CA GLY A 65 -9.68 0.01 -17.69
C GLY A 65 -9.79 0.08 -16.16
N LEU A 66 -8.93 -0.62 -15.43
CA LEU A 66 -8.95 -0.70 -13.97
C LEU A 66 -7.96 0.27 -13.33
N PRO A 67 -8.27 0.81 -12.14
CA PRO A 67 -7.24 1.41 -11.29
C PRO A 67 -6.14 0.41 -10.95
N SER A 68 -4.90 0.89 -10.75
CA SER A 68 -3.73 0.03 -10.56
C SER A 68 -3.90 -1.03 -9.48
N SER A 69 -4.52 -0.67 -8.35
CA SER A 69 -4.73 -1.60 -7.24
C SER A 69 -5.73 -2.71 -7.56
N ALA A 70 -6.81 -2.40 -8.27
CA ALA A 70 -7.77 -3.42 -8.73
C ALA A 70 -7.13 -4.36 -9.77
N PHE A 71 -6.31 -3.80 -10.68
CA PHE A 71 -5.55 -4.59 -11.64
C PHE A 71 -4.55 -5.53 -10.96
N VAL A 72 -3.77 -5.02 -10.00
CA VAL A 72 -2.77 -5.83 -9.26
C VAL A 72 -3.42 -6.91 -8.42
N ALA A 73 -4.55 -6.61 -7.76
CA ALA A 73 -5.29 -7.57 -6.92
C ALA A 73 -5.65 -8.86 -7.66
N ASN A 74 -5.90 -8.79 -8.98
CA ASN A 74 -6.17 -9.97 -9.82
C ASN A 74 -5.01 -10.98 -9.86
N SER A 75 -3.78 -10.54 -9.56
CA SER A 75 -2.61 -11.42 -9.48
C SER A 75 -2.45 -12.08 -8.10
N PHE A 76 -3.11 -11.57 -7.06
CA PHE A 76 -3.00 -12.04 -5.68
C PHE A 76 -4.30 -12.70 -5.20
N THR A 77 -4.79 -13.65 -5.97
CA THR A 77 -6.07 -14.32 -5.71
C THR A 77 -6.09 -14.95 -4.31
N SER A 78 -7.23 -14.78 -3.62
CA SER A 78 -7.45 -15.24 -2.25
C SER A 78 -6.64 -14.50 -1.16
N ALA A 79 -5.83 -13.49 -1.48
CA ALA A 79 -5.27 -12.60 -0.49
C ALA A 79 -6.33 -11.60 0.01
N LYS A 80 -6.17 -11.15 1.24
CA LYS A 80 -6.76 -9.89 1.71
C LYS A 80 -5.94 -8.75 1.12
N PHE A 81 -6.48 -8.03 0.14
CA PHE A 81 -5.73 -7.03 -0.62
C PHE A 81 -6.17 -5.62 -0.25
N VAL A 82 -5.21 -4.79 0.17
CA VAL A 82 -5.46 -3.40 0.60
C VAL A 82 -4.54 -2.47 -0.17
N LYS A 83 -5.09 -1.47 -0.85
CA LYS A 83 -4.33 -0.32 -1.34
C LYS A 83 -4.02 0.61 -0.19
N GLY A 84 -2.73 0.95 0.01
CA GLY A 84 -2.34 1.86 1.10
C GLY A 84 -0.90 2.34 0.99
N PHE A 85 -0.57 3.44 1.68
CA PHE A 85 0.77 4.03 1.78
C PHE A 85 1.41 4.50 0.46
N ASN A 86 0.67 4.51 -0.65
CA ASN A 86 1.20 4.87 -1.97
C ASN A 86 1.09 6.36 -2.30
N HIS A 87 0.21 7.11 -1.60
CA HIS A 87 -0.11 8.48 -1.99
C HIS A 87 0.90 9.51 -1.50
N LEU A 88 1.65 9.23 -0.42
CA LEU A 88 2.75 10.08 0.03
C LEU A 88 4.05 9.69 -0.68
N VAL A 89 4.87 10.69 -0.99
CA VAL A 89 6.23 10.42 -1.45
C VAL A 89 7.05 9.77 -0.32
N ALA A 90 8.00 8.92 -0.69
CA ALA A 90 8.75 8.11 0.28
C ALA A 90 9.42 8.94 1.39
N ALA A 91 9.94 10.13 1.07
CA ALA A 91 10.54 11.02 2.05
C ALA A 91 9.54 11.52 3.10
N THR A 92 8.31 11.87 2.68
CA THR A 92 7.23 12.29 3.58
C THR A 92 6.73 11.12 4.42
N LEU A 93 6.61 9.92 3.81
CA LEU A 93 6.19 8.72 4.52
C LEU A 93 7.22 8.28 5.59
N ALA A 94 8.50 8.55 5.36
CA ALA A 94 9.58 8.25 6.31
C ALA A 94 9.80 9.35 7.39
N ALA A 95 9.18 10.51 7.23
CA ALA A 95 9.26 11.60 8.20
C ALA A 95 8.33 11.36 9.39
N ASP A 96 8.48 12.16 10.46
CA ASP A 96 7.57 12.10 11.60
C ASP A 96 6.12 12.24 11.13
N PRO A 97 5.24 11.27 11.40
CA PRO A 97 3.83 11.34 11.02
C PRO A 97 3.04 12.41 11.79
N VAL A 98 3.56 12.91 12.91
CA VAL A 98 2.93 13.96 13.70
C VAL A 98 3.39 15.34 13.21
N VAL A 99 2.46 16.16 12.74
CA VAL A 99 2.74 17.50 12.20
C VAL A 99 1.67 18.48 12.66
N GLU A 100 2.10 19.62 13.22
CA GLU A 100 1.22 20.73 13.66
C GLU A 100 0.07 20.29 14.58
N GLY A 101 0.32 19.30 15.45
CA GLY A 101 -0.68 18.76 16.37
C GLY A 101 -1.75 17.89 15.71
N GLY A 102 -1.49 17.40 14.50
CA GLY A 102 -2.27 16.42 13.79
C GLY A 102 -1.42 15.24 13.33
N HIS A 103 -2.05 14.25 12.72
CA HIS A 103 -1.40 13.07 12.16
C HIS A 103 -1.52 13.06 10.64
N ARG A 104 -0.42 12.76 9.93
CA ARG A 104 -0.46 12.58 8.47
C ARG A 104 -1.47 11.50 8.09
N VAL A 105 -2.29 11.81 7.11
CA VAL A 105 -3.29 10.89 6.59
C VAL A 105 -2.63 9.82 5.72
N VAL A 106 -3.08 8.57 5.85
CA VAL A 106 -2.84 7.51 4.88
C VAL A 106 -4.17 6.95 4.40
N PHE A 107 -4.34 6.86 3.08
CA PHE A 107 -5.56 6.37 2.47
C PHE A 107 -5.52 4.86 2.32
N LEU A 108 -6.65 4.20 2.62
CA LEU A 108 -6.81 2.75 2.54
C LEU A 108 -8.05 2.42 1.72
N SER A 109 -7.90 1.49 0.77
CA SER A 109 -9.01 0.95 -0.02
C SER A 109 -8.90 -0.57 -0.13
N SER A 110 -10.03 -1.27 -0.06
CA SER A 110 -10.10 -2.71 -0.22
C SER A 110 -11.51 -3.12 -0.62
N ASP A 111 -11.63 -4.21 -1.36
CA ASP A 111 -12.91 -4.86 -1.63
C ASP A 111 -13.32 -5.79 -0.47
N ASP A 112 -12.39 -6.09 0.45
CA ASP A 112 -12.61 -6.85 1.69
C ASP A 112 -12.55 -5.91 2.90
N GLU A 113 -13.69 -5.64 3.52
CA GLU A 113 -13.78 -4.75 4.68
C GLU A 113 -12.99 -5.28 5.89
N ASP A 114 -12.92 -6.60 6.06
CA ASP A 114 -12.16 -7.23 7.15
C ASP A 114 -10.65 -7.07 6.96
N ALA A 115 -10.18 -6.78 5.74
CA ALA A 115 -8.79 -6.52 5.47
C ALA A 115 -8.36 -5.11 5.91
N ILE A 116 -9.26 -4.15 5.89
CA ILE A 116 -8.93 -2.74 6.20
C ILE A 116 -8.63 -2.54 7.67
N ALA A 117 -9.36 -3.17 8.58
CA ALA A 117 -9.23 -2.92 10.02
C ALA A 117 -7.82 -3.21 10.58
N PRO A 118 -7.18 -4.36 10.27
CA PRO A 118 -5.80 -4.63 10.70
C PRO A 118 -4.79 -3.65 10.10
N VAL A 119 -4.95 -3.26 8.83
CA VAL A 119 -4.05 -2.31 8.16
C VAL A 119 -4.22 -0.90 8.72
N ALA A 120 -5.45 -0.50 9.05
CA ALA A 120 -5.72 0.77 9.72
C ALA A 120 -5.11 0.80 11.14
N ALA A 121 -5.17 -0.32 11.87
CA ALA A 121 -4.52 -0.45 13.17
C ALA A 121 -2.99 -0.32 13.05
N LEU A 122 -2.38 -0.97 12.06
CA LEU A 122 -0.96 -0.82 11.76
C LEU A 122 -0.60 0.64 11.44
N ALA A 123 -1.38 1.32 10.60
CA ALA A 123 -1.14 2.73 10.28
C ALA A 123 -1.19 3.62 11.53
N LYS A 124 -2.15 3.39 12.45
CA LYS A 124 -2.22 4.10 13.72
C LYS A 124 -1.03 3.82 14.63
N GLN A 125 -0.57 2.56 14.72
CA GLN A 125 0.63 2.21 15.49
C GLN A 125 1.89 2.89 14.94
N LEU A 126 1.93 3.15 13.63
CA LEU A 126 2.99 3.92 12.99
C LEU A 126 2.82 5.44 13.13
N GLY A 127 1.77 5.90 13.81
CA GLY A 127 1.50 7.31 14.07
C GLY A 127 0.71 8.03 12.97
N PHE A 128 0.21 7.34 11.96
CA PHE A 128 -0.60 7.93 10.88
C PHE A 128 -2.09 7.95 11.22
N ALA A 129 -2.85 8.82 10.54
CA ALA A 129 -4.31 8.83 10.57
C ALA A 129 -4.87 8.07 9.35
N PRO A 130 -5.31 6.81 9.47
CA PRO A 130 -5.87 6.07 8.36
C PRO A 130 -7.26 6.60 7.99
N VAL A 131 -7.48 6.81 6.69
CA VAL A 131 -8.76 7.19 6.10
C VAL A 131 -9.19 6.14 5.09
N LYS A 132 -10.34 5.53 5.31
CA LYS A 132 -10.92 4.54 4.39
C LYS A 132 -11.56 5.26 3.21
N LEU A 133 -11.23 4.87 1.98
CA LEU A 133 -11.77 5.44 0.75
C LEU A 133 -12.75 4.49 0.03
N GLY A 134 -13.10 3.34 0.63
CA GLY A 134 -13.98 2.36 0.02
C GLY A 134 -13.22 1.31 -0.80
N LYS A 135 -13.81 0.87 -1.91
CA LYS A 135 -13.32 -0.24 -2.74
C LYS A 135 -12.10 0.13 -3.58
N LEU A 136 -11.41 -0.90 -4.11
CA LEU A 136 -10.21 -0.72 -4.95
C LEU A 136 -10.51 0.07 -6.23
N ASN A 137 -11.68 -0.13 -6.84
CA ASN A 137 -12.11 0.58 -8.04
C ASN A 137 -12.74 1.96 -7.76
N GLU A 138 -12.98 2.30 -6.50
CA GLU A 138 -13.52 3.59 -6.04
C GLU A 138 -12.40 4.45 -5.45
N GLY A 139 -12.08 4.21 -4.17
CA GLY A 139 -11.02 4.93 -3.45
C GLY A 139 -9.63 4.68 -4.02
N GLY A 140 -9.34 3.45 -4.47
CA GLY A 140 -8.10 3.14 -5.17
C GLY A 140 -7.89 3.95 -6.44
N ALA A 141 -8.98 4.31 -7.13
CA ALA A 141 -8.93 5.17 -8.32
C ALA A 141 -8.51 6.62 -7.98
N LEU A 142 -8.88 7.13 -6.80
CA LEU A 142 -8.52 8.47 -6.36
C LEU A 142 -7.03 8.63 -6.04
N VAL A 143 -6.35 7.53 -5.74
CA VAL A 143 -4.90 7.49 -5.47
C VAL A 143 -4.10 6.81 -6.58
N HIS A 144 -4.69 6.57 -7.74
CA HIS A 144 -3.98 6.12 -8.94
C HIS A 144 -3.28 7.30 -9.61
N ALA A 145 -1.95 7.25 -9.74
CA ALA A 145 -1.13 8.38 -10.15
C ALA A 145 -1.44 8.92 -11.55
N ARG A 146 -2.00 8.12 -12.46
CA ARG A 146 -2.44 8.50 -13.82
C ARG A 146 -3.85 8.03 -14.13
N GLY A 147 -4.73 8.01 -13.12
CA GLY A 147 -6.15 7.72 -13.30
C GLY A 147 -6.91 8.84 -14.02
N ARG A 148 -8.20 8.61 -14.33
CA ARG A 148 -9.06 9.58 -15.03
C ARG A 148 -9.17 10.92 -14.29
N THR A 149 -9.06 10.90 -12.97
CA THR A 149 -9.06 12.09 -12.10
C THR A 149 -7.66 12.62 -11.84
N TRP A 150 -6.65 12.05 -12.49
CA TRP A 150 -5.25 12.41 -12.34
C TRP A 150 -4.77 12.38 -10.89
N GLY A 151 -5.15 11.32 -10.16
CA GLY A 151 -4.69 11.14 -8.80
C GLY A 151 -5.03 12.30 -7.89
N GLN A 152 -6.29 12.67 -7.79
CA GLN A 152 -6.73 13.85 -7.00
C GLN A 152 -6.18 13.87 -5.57
N LEU A 153 -5.92 12.71 -4.98
CA LEU A 153 -5.38 12.59 -3.63
C LEU A 153 -3.92 12.12 -3.59
N ILE A 154 -3.30 11.83 -4.76
CA ILE A 154 -1.91 11.37 -4.79
C ILE A 154 -0.95 12.55 -4.54
N PHE A 155 0.09 12.31 -3.74
CA PHE A 155 1.09 13.31 -3.34
C PHE A 155 0.54 14.50 -2.53
N GLN A 156 -0.68 14.38 -2.01
CA GLN A 156 -1.24 15.36 -1.08
C GLN A 156 -0.84 14.99 0.36
N ASP A 157 -0.08 15.84 1.03
CA ASP A 157 0.26 15.68 2.45
C ASP A 157 -0.85 16.30 3.29
N LEU A 158 -1.79 15.49 3.72
CA LEU A 158 -2.98 15.89 4.48
C LEU A 158 -2.82 15.50 5.95
N PHE A 159 -3.37 16.32 6.84
CA PHE A 159 -3.33 16.10 8.28
C PHE A 159 -4.72 15.98 8.85
N LYS A 160 -4.91 15.06 9.80
CA LYS A 160 -6.11 14.94 10.60
C LYS A 160 -5.77 15.31 12.04
N LYS A 161 -6.39 16.36 12.57
CA LYS A 161 -6.34 16.71 13.99
C LYS A 161 -7.30 15.82 14.76
N GLU A 162 -6.91 15.37 15.94
CA GLU A 162 -7.83 14.74 16.87
C GLU A 162 -8.78 15.83 17.41
N GLN A 163 -10.09 15.52 17.46
CA GLN A 163 -11.12 16.38 18.07
C GLN A 163 -11.23 16.07 19.55
#